data_017dadd0cb24284681a5a5c46a048614
#
_entry.id   017dadd0cb24284681a5a5c46a048614
#
_cell.length_a   1.000
_cell.length_b   1.000
_cell.length_c   1.000
_cell.angle_alpha   90.00
_cell.angle_beta   90.00
_cell.angle_gamma   90.00
#
_symmetry.space_group_name_H-M   'P 1'
#
loop_
_entity.id
_entity.type
_entity.pdbx_description
1 polymer ?
#
loop_
_entity_poly.entity_id
_entity_poly.type
_entity_poly.pdbx_seq_one_letter_code
_entity_poly.pdbx_strand_id
1 'polypeptide(L)'
;MRDVIIDKVSVRIGSQMYGRFEDLPNTVPHVLAEFVDNALQSFRDNREALLALDPNYKLRVQIFIHWDENETKMSLRKAIRFVIEDNAGGIAANRFVKAFEPANAPENNSGLNEFGMGLKTAACWLGNRWVVRTTALGEDLTRIVSFDQHIVTKNNLEEVDVKNEPADPNAHFTIISIETPTKNVPTEKSLQKIKSELASIYRNSLRTQELELFVNNEPLEFTEYVILNAPCYKNMESPSRLWKKDIDFHFGPYKAKGFIGILKELKNTQNGLVLSRRGRVIIGAEEDGRYFPKSIFGSSSGTFRYKRIFGELELEGFSVSFNKNDIQDKENLEMLMEALRDELRDPDFDILAQADNYRTDNTARLVKKIVSRHDEAPKTKRVPVSIDTKPIEEKVKISERQHIIPEPVPAENVINEFKQPDFYEINGKMHRMIVKFIDEGSDLCWLGYSSDEPDAIVCNINVKHVFFQGFGAPTDPVIALLKTLAVARYTTEAVNNKTAMAMMDFFNEYIKKTKV
;
A
#
# COMPACT_ATOMS: atom_id res chain seq x y z
N MET A 1 -9.12 -31.90 61.95
CA MET A 1 -9.72 -31.85 60.58
C MET A 1 -9.27 -33.12 59.87
N ARG A 2 -10.18 -33.89 59.29
CA ARG A 2 -9.76 -35.04 58.46
C ARG A 2 -9.32 -34.47 57.11
N ASP A 3 -8.09 -34.78 56.70
CA ASP A 3 -7.59 -34.42 55.37
C ASP A 3 -8.51 -35.03 54.31
N VAL A 4 -9.09 -34.16 53.48
CA VAL A 4 -9.95 -34.60 52.35
C VAL A 4 -9.01 -34.99 51.22
N ILE A 5 -8.93 -36.28 50.95
CA ILE A 5 -8.16 -36.82 49.82
C ILE A 5 -8.97 -36.53 48.54
N ILE A 6 -8.36 -35.82 47.59
CA ILE A 6 -8.93 -35.55 46.28
C ILE A 6 -8.27 -36.51 45.27
N ASP A 7 -8.99 -37.50 44.81
CA ASP A 7 -8.48 -38.56 43.92
C ASP A 7 -8.52 -38.16 42.43
N LYS A 8 -9.44 -37.26 42.02
CA LYS A 8 -9.66 -36.88 40.64
C LYS A 8 -10.14 -35.43 40.53
N VAL A 9 -9.70 -34.74 39.48
CA VAL A 9 -10.15 -33.40 39.11
C VAL A 9 -10.74 -33.44 37.70
N SER A 10 -11.89 -32.81 37.47
CA SER A 10 -12.48 -32.70 36.13
C SER A 10 -11.66 -31.69 35.31
N VAL A 11 -11.27 -32.09 34.11
CA VAL A 11 -10.57 -31.23 33.09
C VAL A 11 -11.50 -30.87 31.92
N ARG A 12 -12.81 -31.09 32.07
CA ARG A 12 -13.78 -30.67 31.05
C ARG A 12 -13.86 -29.17 30.96
N ILE A 13 -13.85 -28.66 29.72
CA ILE A 13 -14.08 -27.23 29.44
C ILE A 13 -15.58 -27.00 29.52
N GLY A 14 -16.05 -26.27 30.52
CA GLY A 14 -17.44 -25.90 30.70
C GLY A 14 -17.91 -24.80 29.76
N SER A 15 -19.22 -24.63 29.62
CA SER A 15 -19.85 -23.57 28.82
C SER A 15 -19.47 -22.14 29.25
N GLN A 16 -18.92 -21.96 30.45
CA GLN A 16 -18.35 -20.70 30.94
C GLN A 16 -17.24 -20.13 30.04
N MET A 17 -16.57 -20.97 29.25
CA MET A 17 -15.53 -20.55 28.30
C MET A 17 -16.07 -19.62 27.21
N TYR A 18 -17.34 -19.79 26.79
CA TYR A 18 -17.95 -18.91 25.79
C TYR A 18 -17.95 -17.44 26.21
N GLY A 19 -18.07 -17.16 27.51
CA GLY A 19 -17.98 -15.81 28.06
C GLY A 19 -16.59 -15.19 28.00
N ARG A 20 -15.56 -15.95 27.64
CA ARG A 20 -14.18 -15.44 27.50
C ARG A 20 -13.78 -15.18 26.07
N PHE A 21 -14.58 -15.59 25.08
CA PHE A 21 -14.23 -15.40 23.68
C PHE A 21 -14.21 -13.92 23.27
N GLU A 22 -15.02 -13.07 23.90
CA GLU A 22 -14.97 -11.62 23.66
C GLU A 22 -13.63 -10.95 24.05
N ASP A 23 -12.87 -11.56 24.96
CA ASP A 23 -11.60 -11.03 25.45
C ASP A 23 -10.38 -11.51 24.63
N LEU A 24 -10.58 -12.35 23.61
CA LEU A 24 -9.51 -12.79 22.72
C LEU A 24 -8.98 -11.60 21.89
N PRO A 25 -7.63 -11.44 21.79
CA PRO A 25 -7.05 -10.41 20.96
C PRO A 25 -7.33 -10.72 19.49
N ASN A 26 -8.21 -9.93 18.86
CA ASN A 26 -8.59 -10.08 17.48
C ASN A 26 -8.99 -8.74 16.85
N THR A 27 -9.15 -8.69 15.55
CA THR A 27 -9.68 -7.54 14.80
C THR A 27 -10.95 -7.93 14.04
N VAL A 28 -11.80 -6.96 13.75
CA VAL A 28 -13.06 -7.20 13.03
C VAL A 28 -12.83 -7.90 11.69
N PRO A 29 -11.87 -7.49 10.82
CA PRO A 29 -11.63 -8.20 9.56
C PRO A 29 -11.23 -9.66 9.75
N HIS A 30 -10.36 -9.98 10.72
CA HIS A 30 -9.94 -11.35 10.99
C HIS A 30 -11.08 -12.21 11.54
N VAL A 31 -11.95 -11.64 12.38
CA VAL A 31 -13.13 -12.33 12.88
C VAL A 31 -14.13 -12.61 11.76
N LEU A 32 -14.41 -11.63 10.89
CA LEU A 32 -15.27 -11.83 9.72
C LEU A 32 -14.66 -12.82 8.74
N ALA A 33 -13.34 -12.87 8.62
CA ALA A 33 -12.62 -13.82 7.80
C ALA A 33 -12.85 -15.29 8.23
N GLU A 34 -13.10 -15.58 9.52
CA GLU A 34 -13.40 -16.96 9.95
C GLU A 34 -14.68 -17.50 9.30
N PHE A 35 -15.68 -16.65 9.04
CA PHE A 35 -16.90 -17.07 8.33
C PHE A 35 -16.63 -17.28 6.84
N VAL A 36 -15.83 -16.41 6.22
CA VAL A 36 -15.44 -16.54 4.81
C VAL A 36 -14.56 -17.78 4.60
N ASP A 37 -13.65 -18.10 5.54
CA ASP A 37 -12.86 -19.32 5.52
C ASP A 37 -13.73 -20.58 5.53
N ASN A 38 -14.80 -20.57 6.36
CA ASN A 38 -15.75 -21.69 6.42
C ASN A 38 -16.49 -21.86 5.10
N ALA A 39 -16.94 -20.76 4.48
CA ALA A 39 -17.59 -20.78 3.18
C ALA A 39 -16.63 -21.28 2.08
N LEU A 40 -15.39 -20.78 2.03
CA LEU A 40 -14.37 -21.25 1.09
C LEU A 40 -14.06 -22.73 1.26
N GLN A 41 -13.94 -23.21 2.51
CA GLN A 41 -13.69 -24.61 2.78
C GLN A 41 -14.88 -25.48 2.34
N SER A 42 -16.11 -25.07 2.68
CA SER A 42 -17.32 -25.77 2.24
C SER A 42 -17.45 -25.80 0.71
N PHE A 43 -17.13 -24.71 0.03
CA PHE A 43 -17.10 -24.66 -1.43
C PHE A 43 -16.05 -25.63 -2.01
N ARG A 44 -14.82 -25.63 -1.50
CA ARG A 44 -13.75 -26.50 -1.97
C ARG A 44 -14.06 -27.98 -1.75
N ASP A 45 -14.65 -28.31 -0.60
CA ASP A 45 -15.08 -29.69 -0.27
C ASP A 45 -16.20 -30.18 -1.19
N ASN A 46 -17.08 -29.29 -1.68
CA ASN A 46 -18.22 -29.61 -2.52
C ASN A 46 -18.08 -29.16 -3.97
N ARG A 47 -16.86 -28.76 -4.38
CA ARG A 47 -16.62 -28.10 -5.67
C ARG A 47 -17.11 -28.90 -6.86
N GLU A 48 -16.84 -30.21 -6.90
CA GLU A 48 -17.24 -31.06 -8.01
C GLU A 48 -18.77 -31.14 -8.13
N ALA A 49 -19.47 -31.28 -7.02
CA ALA A 49 -20.93 -31.36 -6.99
C ALA A 49 -21.57 -30.00 -7.39
N LEU A 50 -21.03 -28.89 -6.90
CA LEU A 50 -21.48 -27.53 -7.25
C LEU A 50 -21.27 -27.21 -8.73
N LEU A 51 -20.11 -27.55 -9.28
CA LEU A 51 -19.82 -27.37 -10.70
C LEU A 51 -20.62 -28.32 -11.61
N ALA A 52 -21.08 -29.47 -11.08
CA ALA A 52 -21.99 -30.35 -11.82
C ALA A 52 -23.40 -29.75 -11.93
N LEU A 53 -23.84 -28.93 -10.96
CA LEU A 53 -25.11 -28.18 -11.03
C LEU A 53 -25.02 -26.98 -11.98
N ASP A 54 -23.93 -26.21 -11.89
CA ASP A 54 -23.64 -25.07 -12.76
C ASP A 54 -22.14 -25.03 -13.07
N PRO A 55 -21.71 -25.27 -14.32
CA PRO A 55 -20.31 -25.22 -14.73
C PRO A 55 -19.62 -23.85 -14.46
N ASN A 56 -20.41 -22.78 -14.33
CA ASN A 56 -19.93 -21.44 -14.02
C ASN A 56 -20.11 -21.06 -12.54
N TYR A 57 -20.34 -22.04 -11.70
CA TYR A 57 -20.62 -21.81 -10.28
C TYR A 57 -19.47 -21.03 -9.61
N LYS A 58 -19.82 -19.95 -8.91
CA LYS A 58 -18.89 -19.13 -8.12
C LYS A 58 -19.36 -19.08 -6.67
N LEU A 59 -18.40 -19.23 -5.77
CA LEU A 59 -18.69 -18.96 -4.37
C LEU A 59 -18.98 -17.49 -4.19
N ARG A 60 -20.13 -17.18 -3.60
CA ARG A 60 -20.52 -15.84 -3.19
C ARG A 60 -20.69 -15.80 -1.68
N VAL A 61 -20.01 -14.83 -1.06
CA VAL A 61 -20.17 -14.52 0.36
C VAL A 61 -20.59 -13.07 0.51
N GLN A 62 -21.68 -12.85 1.26
CA GLN A 62 -22.20 -11.51 1.54
C GLN A 62 -22.15 -11.25 3.04
N ILE A 63 -21.57 -10.12 3.43
CA ILE A 63 -21.47 -9.64 4.80
C ILE A 63 -22.28 -8.36 4.92
N PHE A 64 -23.34 -8.37 5.72
CA PHE A 64 -24.12 -7.19 6.03
C PHE A 64 -23.79 -6.71 7.45
N ILE A 65 -23.42 -5.46 7.58
CA ILE A 65 -23.15 -4.79 8.85
C ILE A 65 -24.23 -3.71 9.01
N HIS A 66 -25.13 -3.92 9.96
CA HIS A 66 -26.18 -2.97 10.29
C HIS A 66 -25.70 -2.02 11.38
N TRP A 67 -25.92 -0.73 11.19
CA TRP A 67 -25.45 0.32 12.06
C TRP A 67 -26.58 0.91 12.90
N ASP A 68 -26.25 1.44 14.09
CA ASP A 68 -27.19 2.16 14.93
C ASP A 68 -27.58 3.50 14.27
N GLU A 69 -28.76 3.53 13.68
CA GLU A 69 -29.29 4.71 12.97
C GLU A 69 -29.68 5.86 13.91
N ASN A 70 -29.78 5.63 15.22
CA ASN A 70 -30.05 6.67 16.19
C ASN A 70 -28.86 7.62 16.39
N GLU A 71 -27.64 7.16 16.04
CA GLU A 71 -26.44 7.97 16.11
C GLU A 71 -26.16 8.65 14.76
N THR A 72 -26.02 9.97 14.77
CA THR A 72 -25.83 10.76 13.54
C THR A 72 -24.40 10.79 13.04
N LYS A 73 -23.42 10.62 13.93
CA LYS A 73 -21.99 10.68 13.59
C LYS A 73 -21.45 9.29 13.27
N MET A 74 -20.98 9.07 12.04
CA MET A 74 -20.37 7.78 11.62
C MET A 74 -19.26 7.29 12.57
N SER A 75 -18.52 8.20 13.21
CA SER A 75 -17.47 7.84 14.16
C SER A 75 -17.96 7.27 15.49
N LEU A 76 -19.24 7.46 15.80
CA LEU A 76 -19.91 6.98 17.01
C LEU A 76 -20.95 5.89 16.70
N ARG A 77 -21.43 5.83 15.46
CA ARG A 77 -22.42 4.86 14.99
C ARG A 77 -21.83 3.45 14.99
N LYS A 78 -22.20 2.65 15.98
CA LYS A 78 -21.71 1.28 16.17
C LYS A 78 -22.50 0.27 15.37
N ALA A 79 -21.88 -0.85 15.03
CA ALA A 79 -22.60 -1.99 14.48
C ALA A 79 -23.52 -2.60 15.55
N ILE A 80 -24.77 -2.91 15.16
CA ILE A 80 -25.80 -3.51 16.02
C ILE A 80 -26.13 -4.94 15.63
N ARG A 81 -25.85 -5.33 14.40
CA ARG A 81 -26.12 -6.67 13.86
C ARG A 81 -25.19 -6.97 12.70
N PHE A 82 -24.80 -8.24 12.58
CA PHE A 82 -24.09 -8.76 11.42
C PHE A 82 -24.92 -9.90 10.81
N VAL A 83 -24.95 -9.98 9.48
CA VAL A 83 -25.48 -11.12 8.76
C VAL A 83 -24.46 -11.55 7.73
N ILE A 84 -24.05 -12.81 7.78
CA ILE A 84 -23.10 -13.39 6.83
C ILE A 84 -23.83 -14.50 6.09
N GLU A 85 -23.86 -14.43 4.78
CA GLU A 85 -24.55 -15.36 3.90
C GLU A 85 -23.58 -15.92 2.88
N ASP A 86 -23.61 -17.24 2.66
CA ASP A 86 -22.87 -17.90 1.61
C ASP A 86 -23.73 -18.88 0.82
N ASN A 87 -23.35 -19.11 -0.43
CA ASN A 87 -23.94 -20.10 -1.32
C ASN A 87 -23.05 -21.36 -1.44
N ALA A 88 -22.17 -21.65 -0.47
CA ALA A 88 -21.37 -22.86 -0.46
C ALA A 88 -22.23 -24.13 -0.26
N GLY A 89 -21.60 -25.28 -0.08
CA GLY A 89 -22.31 -26.55 0.05
C GLY A 89 -23.12 -26.73 1.34
N GLY A 90 -23.18 -25.72 2.23
CA GLY A 90 -23.84 -25.81 3.53
C GLY A 90 -23.08 -26.71 4.53
N ILE A 91 -23.72 -27.04 5.68
CA ILE A 91 -23.17 -27.92 6.72
C ILE A 91 -23.96 -29.26 6.73
N ALA A 92 -23.34 -30.31 6.20
CA ALA A 92 -23.96 -31.62 6.09
C ALA A 92 -24.24 -32.28 7.46
N ALA A 93 -25.26 -33.11 7.56
CA ALA A 93 -25.71 -33.77 8.78
C ALA A 93 -24.59 -34.50 9.53
N ASN A 94 -23.73 -35.21 8.81
CA ASN A 94 -22.60 -35.97 9.37
C ASN A 94 -21.50 -35.09 9.97
N ARG A 95 -21.43 -33.79 9.58
CA ARG A 95 -20.46 -32.78 10.09
C ARG A 95 -21.12 -31.80 11.06
N PHE A 96 -22.48 -31.79 11.13
CA PHE A 96 -23.22 -30.74 11.82
C PHE A 96 -22.89 -30.68 13.32
N VAL A 97 -22.97 -31.80 14.03
CA VAL A 97 -22.64 -31.84 15.47
C VAL A 97 -21.21 -31.42 15.71
N LYS A 98 -20.25 -31.94 14.95
CA LYS A 98 -18.82 -31.57 15.06
C LYS A 98 -18.57 -30.07 14.82
N ALA A 99 -19.35 -29.42 13.93
CA ALA A 99 -19.22 -27.99 13.66
C ALA A 99 -19.55 -27.13 14.89
N PHE A 100 -20.39 -27.62 15.81
CA PHE A 100 -20.78 -26.91 17.04
C PHE A 100 -20.01 -27.37 18.29
N GLU A 101 -19.33 -28.51 18.27
CA GLU A 101 -18.47 -28.95 19.38
C GLU A 101 -17.21 -28.07 19.50
N PRO A 102 -16.89 -27.55 20.70
CA PRO A 102 -15.66 -26.77 20.91
C PRO A 102 -14.40 -27.60 20.71
N ALA A 103 -13.39 -27.04 20.07
CA ALA A 103 -12.07 -27.65 19.87
C ALA A 103 -12.06 -29.02 19.17
N ASN A 104 -13.11 -29.33 18.40
CA ASN A 104 -13.15 -30.53 17.57
C ASN A 104 -12.52 -30.18 16.20
N ALA A 105 -11.19 -30.36 16.09
CA ALA A 105 -10.48 -30.14 14.85
C ALA A 105 -10.93 -31.17 13.79
N PRO A 106 -11.05 -30.78 12.51
CA PRO A 106 -11.40 -31.73 11.45
C PRO A 106 -10.31 -32.79 11.30
N GLU A 107 -10.71 -34.01 10.93
CA GLU A 107 -9.77 -35.13 10.71
C GLU A 107 -8.74 -34.84 9.62
N ASN A 108 -9.11 -34.01 8.66
CA ASN A 108 -8.21 -33.50 7.61
C ASN A 108 -7.81 -32.05 7.89
N ASN A 109 -6.58 -31.83 8.38
CA ASN A 109 -6.01 -30.52 8.67
C ASN A 109 -5.45 -29.81 7.42
N SER A 110 -5.70 -30.30 6.20
CA SER A 110 -5.20 -29.70 4.95
C SER A 110 -5.98 -28.45 4.52
N GLY A 111 -7.15 -28.21 5.11
CA GLY A 111 -8.05 -27.09 4.79
C GLY A 111 -7.82 -25.82 5.63
N LEU A 112 -8.66 -24.80 5.40
CA LEU A 112 -8.63 -23.53 6.15
C LEU A 112 -9.12 -23.71 7.60
N ASN A 113 -9.96 -24.71 7.87
CA ASN A 113 -10.54 -25.01 9.19
C ASN A 113 -9.63 -25.95 9.99
N GLU A 114 -8.58 -25.42 10.62
CA GLU A 114 -7.58 -26.24 11.33
C GLU A 114 -7.97 -26.55 12.78
N PHE A 115 -8.67 -25.65 13.46
CA PHE A 115 -8.82 -25.67 14.92
C PHE A 115 -10.23 -26.05 15.40
N GLY A 116 -11.24 -26.09 14.51
CA GLY A 116 -12.63 -26.39 14.87
C GLY A 116 -13.30 -25.39 15.82
N MET A 117 -12.74 -24.20 15.96
CA MET A 117 -13.19 -23.17 16.90
C MET A 117 -13.68 -21.89 16.21
N GLY A 118 -13.28 -21.63 14.96
CA GLY A 118 -13.40 -20.34 14.29
C GLY A 118 -14.80 -19.74 14.32
N LEU A 119 -15.83 -20.48 13.93
CA LEU A 119 -17.22 -20.02 13.91
C LEU A 119 -17.68 -19.53 15.29
N LYS A 120 -17.47 -20.36 16.33
CA LYS A 120 -17.95 -20.08 17.70
C LYS A 120 -17.24 -18.91 18.35
N THR A 121 -15.91 -18.86 18.21
CA THR A 121 -15.11 -17.76 18.76
C THR A 121 -15.44 -16.46 18.04
N ALA A 122 -15.57 -16.47 16.70
CA ALA A 122 -15.91 -15.32 15.90
C ALA A 122 -17.31 -14.78 16.23
N ALA A 123 -18.31 -15.66 16.30
CA ALA A 123 -19.67 -15.25 16.62
C ALA A 123 -19.78 -14.66 18.03
N CYS A 124 -19.23 -15.32 19.05
CA CYS A 124 -19.23 -14.81 20.43
C CYS A 124 -18.36 -13.55 20.62
N TRP A 125 -17.35 -13.35 19.78
CA TRP A 125 -16.52 -12.15 19.83
C TRP A 125 -17.27 -10.90 19.34
N LEU A 126 -18.16 -11.06 18.34
CA LEU A 126 -18.97 -9.96 17.80
C LEU A 126 -20.27 -9.72 18.57
N GLY A 127 -20.94 -10.80 19.05
CA GLY A 127 -22.23 -10.66 19.72
C GLY A 127 -22.56 -11.81 20.65
N ASN A 128 -23.39 -11.53 21.65
CA ASN A 128 -23.79 -12.50 22.67
C ASN A 128 -24.90 -13.44 22.19
N ARG A 129 -25.58 -13.09 21.11
CA ARG A 129 -26.66 -13.89 20.53
C ARG A 129 -26.41 -14.09 19.04
N TRP A 130 -26.44 -15.33 18.59
CA TRP A 130 -26.27 -15.64 17.17
C TRP A 130 -27.11 -16.84 16.75
N VAL A 131 -27.45 -16.89 15.47
CA VAL A 131 -28.23 -17.94 14.85
C VAL A 131 -27.50 -18.40 13.60
N VAL A 132 -27.36 -19.71 13.44
CA VAL A 132 -26.89 -20.35 12.21
C VAL A 132 -28.06 -21.07 11.56
N ARG A 133 -28.32 -20.75 10.30
CA ARG A 133 -29.29 -21.41 9.44
C ARG A 133 -28.56 -21.99 8.23
N THR A 134 -28.65 -23.29 8.00
CA THR A 134 -27.91 -23.93 6.91
C THR A 134 -28.70 -25.07 6.29
N THR A 135 -28.58 -25.20 4.97
CA THR A 135 -29.08 -26.37 4.19
C THR A 135 -27.89 -26.94 3.45
N ALA A 136 -27.64 -28.23 3.61
CA ALA A 136 -26.55 -28.87 2.88
C ALA A 136 -27.04 -29.38 1.52
N LEU A 137 -26.17 -29.29 0.52
CA LEU A 137 -26.45 -29.78 -0.83
C LEU A 137 -26.84 -31.26 -0.81
N GLY A 138 -27.98 -31.59 -1.42
CA GLY A 138 -28.54 -32.95 -1.48
C GLY A 138 -29.32 -33.37 -0.24
N GLU A 139 -29.52 -32.48 0.75
CA GLU A 139 -30.35 -32.74 1.93
C GLU A 139 -31.66 -31.94 1.85
N ASP A 140 -32.74 -32.50 2.37
CA ASP A 140 -34.11 -31.96 2.34
C ASP A 140 -34.50 -31.20 3.62
N LEU A 141 -33.51 -30.83 4.45
CA LEU A 141 -33.70 -30.15 5.72
C LEU A 141 -32.81 -28.91 5.86
N THR A 142 -33.42 -27.81 6.24
CA THR A 142 -32.70 -26.65 6.81
C THR A 142 -32.57 -26.84 8.32
N ARG A 143 -31.35 -26.80 8.85
CA ARG A 143 -31.06 -26.84 10.28
C ARG A 143 -30.81 -25.45 10.82
N ILE A 144 -31.44 -25.16 11.97
CA ILE A 144 -31.34 -23.84 12.62
C ILE A 144 -30.90 -24.08 14.07
N VAL A 145 -29.78 -23.44 14.43
CA VAL A 145 -29.26 -23.40 15.80
C VAL A 145 -29.29 -21.96 16.28
N SER A 146 -29.94 -21.75 17.43
CA SER A 146 -29.92 -20.44 18.11
C SER A 146 -29.08 -20.57 19.38
N PHE A 147 -28.10 -19.66 19.50
CA PHE A 147 -27.19 -19.62 20.64
C PHE A 147 -27.31 -18.29 21.35
N ASP A 148 -27.56 -18.34 22.67
CA ASP A 148 -27.53 -17.17 23.55
C ASP A 148 -26.47 -17.43 24.63
N GLN A 149 -25.38 -16.69 24.56
CA GLN A 149 -24.22 -16.84 25.43
C GLN A 149 -24.57 -16.70 26.92
N HIS A 150 -25.44 -15.75 27.26
CA HIS A 150 -25.87 -15.55 28.64
C HIS A 150 -26.69 -16.72 29.17
N ILE A 151 -27.59 -17.27 28.34
CA ILE A 151 -28.40 -18.42 28.71
C ILE A 151 -27.51 -19.65 28.89
N VAL A 152 -26.63 -19.90 27.91
CA VAL A 152 -25.75 -21.07 27.91
C VAL A 152 -24.80 -21.05 29.09
N THR A 153 -24.17 -19.91 29.37
CA THR A 153 -23.21 -19.79 30.51
C THR A 153 -23.90 -19.78 31.85
N LYS A 154 -25.04 -19.06 32.01
CA LYS A 154 -25.76 -18.96 33.27
C LYS A 154 -26.33 -20.31 33.71
N ASN A 155 -26.87 -21.07 32.76
CA ASN A 155 -27.51 -22.37 33.03
C ASN A 155 -26.54 -23.55 32.89
N ASN A 156 -25.28 -23.28 32.55
CA ASN A 156 -24.25 -24.28 32.27
C ASN A 156 -24.70 -25.35 31.28
N LEU A 157 -25.36 -24.90 30.19
CA LEU A 157 -25.91 -25.83 29.18
C LEU A 157 -24.76 -26.52 28.44
N GLU A 158 -24.92 -27.83 28.27
CA GLU A 158 -23.99 -28.65 27.47
C GLU A 158 -24.50 -28.87 26.04
N GLU A 159 -25.80 -28.65 25.79
CA GLU A 159 -26.47 -28.85 24.51
C GLU A 159 -27.40 -27.66 24.20
N VAL A 160 -27.63 -27.40 22.92
CA VAL A 160 -28.63 -26.46 22.42
C VAL A 160 -29.52 -27.13 21.38
N ASP A 161 -30.79 -26.73 21.33
CA ASP A 161 -31.78 -27.30 20.43
C ASP A 161 -31.48 -26.97 18.97
N VAL A 162 -31.77 -27.94 18.08
CA VAL A 162 -31.71 -27.77 16.62
C VAL A 162 -33.14 -27.84 16.08
N LYS A 163 -33.59 -26.73 15.47
CA LYS A 163 -34.86 -26.72 14.73
C LYS A 163 -34.60 -27.20 13.30
N ASN A 164 -35.41 -28.13 12.82
CA ASN A 164 -35.35 -28.61 11.44
C ASN A 164 -36.61 -28.14 10.68
N GLU A 165 -36.40 -27.62 9.47
CA GLU A 165 -37.45 -27.17 8.55
C GLU A 165 -37.26 -27.86 7.20
N PRO A 166 -38.35 -28.25 6.48
CA PRO A 166 -38.23 -28.81 5.13
C PRO A 166 -37.53 -27.84 4.17
N ALA A 167 -36.68 -28.36 3.30
CA ALA A 167 -35.95 -27.60 2.29
C ALA A 167 -35.98 -28.33 0.93
N ASP A 168 -35.74 -27.58 -0.14
CA ASP A 168 -35.45 -28.15 -1.46
C ASP A 168 -34.06 -28.82 -1.42
N PRO A 169 -33.92 -30.10 -1.85
CA PRO A 169 -32.63 -30.79 -1.90
C PRO A 169 -31.57 -30.10 -2.77
N ASN A 170 -31.94 -29.21 -3.69
CA ASN A 170 -31.04 -28.40 -4.47
C ASN A 170 -30.63 -27.10 -3.76
N ALA A 171 -31.32 -26.74 -2.67
CA ALA A 171 -30.91 -25.59 -1.88
C ALA A 171 -29.65 -25.90 -1.08
N HIS A 172 -28.71 -24.99 -1.08
CA HIS A 172 -27.49 -25.07 -0.27
C HIS A 172 -27.02 -23.68 0.10
N PHE A 173 -26.86 -23.45 1.37
CA PHE A 173 -26.41 -22.14 1.89
C PHE A 173 -26.06 -22.25 3.37
N THR A 174 -25.34 -21.23 3.87
CA THR A 174 -25.24 -20.96 5.30
C THR A 174 -25.50 -19.47 5.54
N ILE A 175 -26.38 -19.16 6.51
CA ILE A 175 -26.67 -17.80 6.97
C ILE A 175 -26.38 -17.75 8.47
N ILE A 176 -25.53 -16.80 8.87
CA ILE A 176 -25.17 -16.55 10.26
C ILE A 176 -25.64 -15.13 10.61
N SER A 177 -26.55 -15.01 11.56
CA SER A 177 -27.00 -13.74 12.11
C SER A 177 -26.45 -13.56 13.52
N ILE A 178 -25.79 -12.42 13.79
CA ILE A 178 -25.18 -12.10 15.08
C ILE A 178 -25.79 -10.81 15.61
N GLU A 179 -26.34 -10.88 16.81
CA GLU A 179 -27.05 -9.79 17.48
C GLU A 179 -26.50 -9.58 18.90
N THR A 180 -27.02 -8.56 19.59
CA THR A 180 -26.58 -8.20 20.94
C THR A 180 -25.05 -7.99 20.98
N PRO A 181 -24.59 -6.88 20.36
CA PRO A 181 -23.17 -6.64 20.11
C PRO A 181 -22.34 -6.59 21.39
N THR A 182 -21.13 -7.08 21.32
CA THR A 182 -20.10 -6.96 22.38
C THR A 182 -19.44 -5.58 22.32
N LYS A 183 -18.45 -5.35 23.20
CA LYS A 183 -17.59 -4.17 23.19
C LYS A 183 -16.72 -4.04 21.93
N ASN A 184 -16.52 -5.13 21.19
CA ASN A 184 -15.54 -5.25 20.08
C ASN A 184 -16.07 -4.80 18.72
N VAL A 185 -17.37 -4.47 18.63
CA VAL A 185 -17.98 -4.11 17.34
C VAL A 185 -17.41 -2.79 16.78
N PRO A 186 -17.28 -2.69 15.45
CA PRO A 186 -16.73 -1.51 14.80
C PRO A 186 -17.69 -0.33 14.81
N THR A 187 -17.15 0.86 14.54
CA THR A 187 -17.94 2.02 14.12
C THR A 187 -18.01 2.10 12.59
N GLU A 188 -19.04 2.76 12.06
CA GLU A 188 -19.23 2.90 10.60
C GLU A 188 -18.06 3.59 9.93
N LYS A 189 -17.34 4.47 10.63
CA LYS A 189 -16.12 5.12 10.15
C LYS A 189 -15.04 4.10 9.73
N SER A 190 -14.99 2.92 10.34
CA SER A 190 -14.01 1.88 10.04
C SER A 190 -14.38 0.97 8.87
N LEU A 191 -15.57 1.16 8.25
CA LEU A 191 -16.09 0.27 7.20
C LEU A 191 -15.14 0.15 6.01
N GLN A 192 -14.55 1.24 5.54
CA GLN A 192 -13.63 1.20 4.40
C GLN A 192 -12.34 0.43 4.73
N LYS A 193 -11.83 0.58 5.96
CA LYS A 193 -10.69 -0.20 6.44
C LYS A 193 -11.03 -1.69 6.48
N ILE A 194 -12.20 -2.07 7.02
CA ILE A 194 -12.67 -3.46 7.06
C ILE A 194 -12.75 -4.06 5.65
N LYS A 195 -13.33 -3.32 4.68
CA LYS A 195 -13.41 -3.75 3.29
C LYS A 195 -12.02 -3.96 2.67
N SER A 196 -11.12 -3.00 2.84
CA SER A 196 -9.75 -3.05 2.33
C SER A 196 -8.97 -4.25 2.89
N GLU A 197 -9.07 -4.52 4.19
CA GLU A 197 -8.38 -5.62 4.84
C GLU A 197 -8.96 -6.98 4.41
N LEU A 198 -10.29 -7.13 4.32
CA LEU A 198 -10.92 -8.34 3.81
C LEU A 198 -10.52 -8.61 2.34
N ALA A 199 -10.53 -7.59 1.47
CA ALA A 199 -10.05 -7.72 0.11
C ALA A 199 -8.57 -8.16 0.06
N SER A 200 -7.75 -7.64 0.97
CA SER A 200 -6.35 -8.00 1.10
C SER A 200 -6.15 -9.43 1.61
N ILE A 201 -6.95 -9.88 2.60
CA ILE A 201 -6.91 -11.26 3.13
C ILE A 201 -7.20 -12.27 2.01
N TYR A 202 -8.21 -11.99 1.19
CA TYR A 202 -8.69 -12.90 0.15
C TYR A 202 -8.23 -12.55 -1.26
N ARG A 203 -7.18 -11.73 -1.40
CA ARG A 203 -6.68 -11.26 -2.71
C ARG A 203 -6.47 -12.39 -3.73
N ASN A 204 -5.99 -13.55 -3.28
CA ASN A 204 -5.75 -14.70 -4.16
C ASN A 204 -7.06 -15.28 -4.69
N SER A 205 -8.05 -15.51 -3.82
CA SER A 205 -9.35 -16.05 -4.22
C SER A 205 -10.17 -15.05 -5.05
N LEU A 206 -10.05 -13.74 -4.77
CA LEU A 206 -10.65 -12.68 -5.58
C LEU A 206 -10.01 -12.61 -6.97
N ARG A 207 -8.67 -12.66 -7.06
CA ARG A 207 -7.91 -12.64 -8.32
C ARG A 207 -8.23 -13.83 -9.22
N THR A 208 -8.36 -15.02 -8.65
CA THR A 208 -8.71 -16.25 -9.38
C THR A 208 -10.20 -16.38 -9.64
N GLN A 209 -11.03 -15.47 -9.16
CA GLN A 209 -12.48 -15.51 -9.22
C GLN A 209 -13.10 -16.77 -8.59
N GLU A 210 -12.38 -17.41 -7.66
CA GLU A 210 -12.90 -18.48 -6.81
C GLU A 210 -13.97 -17.95 -5.84
N LEU A 211 -13.80 -16.69 -5.38
CA LEU A 211 -14.64 -16.02 -4.41
C LEU A 211 -15.16 -14.70 -4.97
N GLU A 212 -16.45 -14.46 -4.86
CA GLU A 212 -17.11 -13.16 -4.94
C GLU A 212 -17.47 -12.73 -3.51
N LEU A 213 -16.80 -11.71 -2.97
CA LEU A 213 -17.00 -11.22 -1.61
C LEU A 213 -17.64 -9.84 -1.62
N PHE A 214 -18.74 -9.70 -0.86
CA PHE A 214 -19.47 -8.43 -0.76
C PHE A 214 -19.57 -7.98 0.69
N VAL A 215 -19.51 -6.66 0.91
CA VAL A 215 -19.83 -6.03 2.20
C VAL A 215 -20.87 -4.94 1.95
N ASN A 216 -22.05 -5.07 2.57
CA ASN A 216 -23.20 -4.18 2.38
C ASN A 216 -23.55 -3.99 0.88
N ASN A 217 -23.64 -5.08 0.14
CA ASN A 217 -23.90 -5.15 -1.31
C ASN A 217 -22.81 -4.55 -2.22
N GLU A 218 -21.71 -4.06 -1.68
CA GLU A 218 -20.58 -3.58 -2.49
C GLU A 218 -19.57 -4.71 -2.69
N PRO A 219 -19.22 -5.05 -3.94
CA PRO A 219 -18.22 -6.07 -4.21
C PRO A 219 -16.85 -5.62 -3.71
N LEU A 220 -16.09 -6.54 -3.14
CA LEU A 220 -14.71 -6.30 -2.77
C LEU A 220 -13.78 -6.67 -3.93
N GLU A 221 -12.89 -5.75 -4.25
CA GLU A 221 -11.87 -5.94 -5.28
C GLU A 221 -10.49 -5.65 -4.68
N PHE A 222 -9.50 -6.41 -5.10
CA PHE A 222 -8.12 -6.13 -4.75
C PHE A 222 -7.42 -5.42 -5.90
N THR A 223 -6.91 -4.21 -5.63
CA THR A 223 -6.17 -3.41 -6.62
C THR A 223 -4.73 -3.89 -6.71
N GLU A 224 -4.31 -4.35 -7.88
CA GLU A 224 -2.95 -4.82 -8.14
C GLU A 224 -1.93 -3.67 -8.05
N TYR A 225 -0.74 -4.00 -7.53
CA TYR A 225 0.35 -3.03 -7.47
C TYR A 225 1.09 -2.95 -8.79
N VAL A 226 1.44 -1.72 -9.17
CA VAL A 226 2.15 -1.50 -10.42
C VAL A 226 3.64 -1.79 -10.24
N ILE A 227 4.11 -2.79 -10.97
CA ILE A 227 5.50 -3.22 -10.98
C ILE A 227 6.34 -2.31 -11.88
N LEU A 228 7.57 -2.06 -11.47
CA LEU A 228 8.54 -1.28 -12.22
C LEU A 228 8.87 -1.98 -13.55
N ASN A 229 8.62 -1.29 -14.66
CA ASN A 229 9.14 -1.66 -15.97
C ASN A 229 10.18 -0.61 -16.37
N ALA A 230 11.45 -1.00 -16.41
CA ALA A 230 12.56 -0.07 -16.57
C ALA A 230 13.84 -0.78 -17.04
N PRO A 231 14.81 -0.06 -17.62
CA PRO A 231 16.13 -0.59 -17.91
C PRO A 231 16.88 -0.97 -16.62
N CYS A 232 17.97 -1.74 -16.78
CA CYS A 232 18.87 -2.04 -15.68
C CYS A 232 19.59 -0.76 -15.22
N TYR A 233 19.72 -0.59 -13.89
CA TYR A 233 20.40 0.58 -13.33
C TYR A 233 21.86 0.72 -13.78
N LYS A 234 22.51 -0.40 -14.15
CA LYS A 234 23.90 -0.40 -14.66
C LYS A 234 24.01 0.12 -16.09
N ASN A 235 22.92 0.01 -16.86
CA ASN A 235 22.87 0.46 -18.25
C ASN A 235 21.45 0.98 -18.55
N MET A 236 21.28 2.30 -18.46
CA MET A 236 20.00 2.96 -18.67
C MET A 236 19.54 2.95 -20.14
N GLU A 237 20.44 2.63 -21.08
CA GLU A 237 20.09 2.48 -22.51
C GLU A 237 19.64 1.06 -22.84
N SER A 238 19.76 0.10 -21.90
CA SER A 238 19.28 -1.27 -22.13
C SER A 238 17.75 -1.29 -22.26
N PRO A 239 17.20 -2.29 -22.96
CA PRO A 239 15.76 -2.44 -23.05
C PRO A 239 15.11 -2.52 -21.68
N SER A 240 13.96 -1.84 -21.53
CA SER A 240 13.16 -1.93 -20.30
C SER A 240 12.65 -3.35 -20.09
N ARG A 241 12.71 -3.81 -18.85
CA ARG A 241 12.17 -5.11 -18.42
C ARG A 241 11.34 -4.97 -17.17
N LEU A 242 10.38 -5.89 -16.99
CA LEU A 242 9.56 -5.94 -15.78
C LEU A 242 10.41 -6.48 -14.62
N TRP A 243 10.56 -5.69 -13.56
CA TRP A 243 11.33 -6.06 -12.37
C TRP A 243 10.45 -6.85 -11.39
N LYS A 244 10.09 -8.06 -11.82
CA LYS A 244 9.37 -9.08 -11.07
C LYS A 244 10.09 -10.40 -11.20
N LYS A 245 10.43 -11.04 -10.10
CA LYS A 245 11.00 -12.39 -10.06
C LYS A 245 9.96 -13.33 -9.49
N ASP A 246 9.57 -14.31 -10.25
CA ASP A 246 8.73 -15.40 -9.78
C ASP A 246 9.56 -16.31 -8.86
N ILE A 247 8.96 -16.73 -7.77
CA ILE A 247 9.60 -17.52 -6.71
C ILE A 247 8.92 -18.89 -6.67
N ASP A 248 9.72 -19.93 -6.73
CA ASP A 248 9.36 -21.33 -6.40
C ASP A 248 10.56 -21.92 -5.67
N PHE A 249 10.67 -21.61 -4.38
CA PHE A 249 11.85 -21.83 -3.58
C PHE A 249 11.58 -22.83 -2.46
N HIS A 250 12.53 -23.75 -2.28
CA HIS A 250 12.46 -24.80 -1.27
C HIS A 250 13.62 -24.68 -0.28
N PHE A 251 13.32 -24.81 1.00
CA PHE A 251 14.29 -24.85 2.08
C PHE A 251 13.91 -25.96 3.08
N GLY A 252 14.53 -27.13 2.93
CA GLY A 252 14.14 -28.32 3.69
C GLY A 252 12.65 -28.68 3.46
N PRO A 253 11.84 -28.81 4.52
CA PRO A 253 10.41 -29.08 4.38
C PRO A 253 9.56 -27.85 4.02
N TYR A 254 10.17 -26.67 4.05
CA TYR A 254 9.50 -25.39 3.83
C TYR A 254 9.56 -24.98 2.37
N LYS A 255 8.48 -24.35 1.88
CA LYS A 255 8.40 -23.81 0.54
C LYS A 255 7.85 -22.39 0.55
N ALA A 256 8.34 -21.57 -0.39
CA ALA A 256 7.79 -20.27 -0.71
C ALA A 256 7.52 -20.19 -2.21
N LYS A 257 6.28 -19.95 -2.60
CA LYS A 257 5.87 -19.80 -3.99
C LYS A 257 5.16 -18.47 -4.20
N GLY A 258 5.44 -17.78 -5.28
CA GLY A 258 4.82 -16.49 -5.57
C GLY A 258 5.73 -15.59 -6.35
N PHE A 259 5.88 -14.33 -5.93
CA PHE A 259 6.79 -13.40 -6.59
C PHE A 259 7.32 -12.33 -5.64
N ILE A 260 8.45 -11.75 -6.02
CA ILE A 260 9.00 -10.52 -5.45
C ILE A 260 9.21 -9.53 -6.58
N GLY A 261 8.82 -8.28 -6.38
CA GLY A 261 8.89 -7.23 -7.38
C GLY A 261 9.33 -5.88 -6.82
N ILE A 262 9.58 -4.95 -7.74
CA ILE A 262 9.90 -3.56 -7.42
C ILE A 262 8.69 -2.71 -7.78
N LEU A 263 8.20 -1.91 -6.83
CA LEU A 263 7.12 -0.94 -7.07
C LEU A 263 7.57 0.14 -8.05
N LYS A 264 6.71 0.49 -9.00
CA LYS A 264 6.91 1.62 -9.91
C LYS A 264 7.02 2.94 -9.14
N GLU A 265 6.15 3.13 -8.15
CA GLU A 265 6.11 4.31 -7.29
C GLU A 265 6.53 3.96 -5.86
N LEU A 266 7.14 4.92 -5.17
CA LEU A 266 7.46 4.79 -3.75
C LEU A 266 6.18 5.04 -2.94
N LYS A 267 5.57 3.97 -2.44
CA LYS A 267 4.41 4.02 -1.54
C LYS A 267 4.69 3.17 -0.31
N ASN A 268 4.82 3.81 0.83
CA ASN A 268 5.10 3.12 2.10
C ASN A 268 3.98 2.18 2.56
N THR A 269 2.81 2.23 1.91
CA THR A 269 1.65 1.37 2.20
C THR A 269 1.61 0.10 1.34
N GLN A 270 2.49 -0.02 0.35
CA GLN A 270 2.50 -1.14 -0.61
C GLN A 270 3.78 -1.98 -0.58
N ASN A 271 4.84 -1.48 0.04
CA ASN A 271 6.11 -2.20 0.20
C ASN A 271 6.01 -3.30 1.28
N GLY A 272 6.98 -4.22 1.28
CA GLY A 272 7.00 -5.36 2.21
C GLY A 272 6.43 -6.64 1.60
N LEU A 273 6.62 -7.75 2.29
CA LEU A 273 6.10 -9.05 1.86
C LEU A 273 4.74 -9.32 2.48
N VAL A 274 3.89 -9.95 1.70
CA VAL A 274 2.63 -10.56 2.12
C VAL A 274 2.84 -12.05 2.13
N LEU A 275 2.56 -12.68 3.25
CA LEU A 275 2.69 -14.11 3.43
C LEU A 275 1.31 -14.75 3.53
N SER A 276 1.05 -15.69 2.65
CA SER A 276 -0.21 -16.43 2.60
C SER A 276 0.02 -17.92 2.86
N ARG A 277 -1.03 -18.60 3.25
CA ARG A 277 -1.08 -20.03 3.42
C ARG A 277 -2.45 -20.56 3.00
N ARG A 278 -2.46 -21.55 2.11
CA ARG A 278 -3.68 -22.12 1.53
C ARG A 278 -4.59 -21.09 0.85
N GLY A 279 -3.94 -20.07 0.23
CA GLY A 279 -4.61 -19.00 -0.48
C GLY A 279 -5.14 -17.86 0.39
N ARG A 280 -5.04 -17.95 1.73
CA ARG A 280 -5.38 -16.89 2.68
C ARG A 280 -4.14 -16.14 3.12
N VAL A 281 -4.20 -14.81 3.11
CA VAL A 281 -3.12 -13.99 3.69
C VAL A 281 -3.12 -14.13 5.22
N ILE A 282 -1.94 -14.44 5.76
CA ILE A 282 -1.68 -14.60 7.19
C ILE A 282 -0.98 -13.34 7.74
N ILE A 283 0.04 -12.84 7.04
CA ILE A 283 0.78 -11.64 7.42
C ILE A 283 0.74 -10.66 6.26
N GLY A 284 0.49 -9.39 6.56
CA GLY A 284 0.51 -8.32 5.56
C GLY A 284 -0.83 -8.04 4.89
N ALA A 285 -1.93 -8.47 5.46
CA ALA A 285 -3.26 -8.04 5.04
C ALA A 285 -3.45 -6.55 5.32
N GLU A 286 -3.04 -6.09 6.48
CA GLU A 286 -2.99 -4.68 6.87
C GLU A 286 -1.76 -3.99 6.27
N GLU A 287 -1.88 -2.71 5.97
CA GLU A 287 -0.77 -1.91 5.42
C GLU A 287 0.43 -1.88 6.39
N ASP A 288 0.18 -1.76 7.69
CA ASP A 288 1.20 -1.70 8.75
C ASP A 288 1.71 -3.09 9.17
N GLY A 289 1.02 -4.15 8.78
CA GLY A 289 1.30 -5.54 9.20
C GLY A 289 2.19 -6.32 8.24
N ARG A 290 2.84 -5.68 7.26
CA ARG A 290 3.67 -6.37 6.27
C ARG A 290 4.95 -6.93 6.86
N TYR A 291 5.46 -7.99 6.24
CA TYR A 291 6.67 -8.65 6.68
C TYR A 291 7.91 -8.05 6.02
N PHE A 292 8.87 -7.61 6.84
CA PHE A 292 10.12 -6.99 6.41
C PHE A 292 11.34 -7.75 6.93
N PRO A 293 11.69 -8.91 6.37
CA PRO A 293 12.88 -9.64 6.78
C PRO A 293 14.13 -8.82 6.50
N LYS A 294 14.99 -8.66 7.52
CA LYS A 294 16.23 -7.86 7.42
C LYS A 294 17.16 -8.34 6.33
N SER A 295 17.18 -9.64 6.07
CA SER A 295 17.98 -10.27 5.02
C SER A 295 17.66 -9.68 3.63
N ILE A 296 16.40 -9.39 3.33
CA ILE A 296 15.93 -8.86 2.05
C ILE A 296 15.88 -7.32 2.06
N PHE A 297 15.31 -6.71 3.11
CA PHE A 297 15.03 -5.28 3.16
C PHE A 297 16.15 -4.43 3.76
N GLY A 298 17.09 -5.05 4.48
CA GLY A 298 18.11 -4.34 5.24
C GLY A 298 17.59 -3.82 6.59
N SER A 299 18.44 -3.13 7.34
CA SER A 299 18.14 -2.66 8.71
C SER A 299 17.48 -1.28 8.77
N SER A 300 17.46 -0.53 7.67
CA SER A 300 16.97 0.85 7.65
C SER A 300 15.75 1.02 6.77
N SER A 301 14.66 1.51 7.34
CA SER A 301 13.43 1.87 6.62
C SER A 301 13.59 3.07 5.67
N GLY A 302 14.69 3.80 5.78
CA GLY A 302 15.02 4.93 4.91
C GLY A 302 15.50 4.55 3.52
N THR A 303 15.94 3.30 3.31
CA THR A 303 16.53 2.85 2.04
C THR A 303 15.50 2.74 0.91
N PHE A 304 15.99 2.87 -0.33
CA PHE A 304 15.13 2.68 -1.51
C PHE A 304 14.66 1.24 -1.62
N ARG A 305 15.51 0.27 -1.29
CA ARG A 305 15.16 -1.15 -1.21
C ARG A 305 13.96 -1.35 -0.31
N TYR A 306 14.01 -0.85 0.92
CA TYR A 306 12.90 -0.95 1.88
C TYR A 306 11.59 -0.38 1.33
N LYS A 307 11.65 0.76 0.64
CA LYS A 307 10.47 1.48 0.13
C LYS A 307 9.92 0.93 -1.20
N ARG A 308 10.67 0.08 -1.90
CA ARG A 308 10.31 -0.36 -3.26
C ARG A 308 10.03 -1.84 -3.38
N ILE A 309 10.68 -2.68 -2.58
CA ILE A 309 10.45 -4.11 -2.67
C ILE A 309 9.11 -4.45 -2.08
N PHE A 310 8.35 -5.24 -2.83
CA PHE A 310 7.15 -5.90 -2.36
C PHE A 310 7.09 -7.32 -2.91
N GLY A 311 6.24 -8.14 -2.33
CA GLY A 311 6.06 -9.50 -2.82
C GLY A 311 4.90 -10.19 -2.15
N GLU A 312 4.43 -11.23 -2.79
CA GLU A 312 3.39 -12.13 -2.28
C GLU A 312 3.93 -13.55 -2.32
N LEU A 313 3.99 -14.20 -1.17
CA LEU A 313 4.52 -15.54 -1.03
C LEU A 313 3.49 -16.44 -0.35
N GLU A 314 3.11 -17.51 -1.04
CA GLU A 314 2.40 -18.65 -0.47
C GLU A 314 3.41 -19.55 0.22
N LEU A 315 3.18 -19.85 1.51
CA LEU A 315 4.07 -20.66 2.33
C LEU A 315 3.49 -22.05 2.59
N GLU A 316 4.33 -23.08 2.44
CA GLU A 316 4.04 -24.45 2.82
C GLU A 316 5.03 -24.92 3.90
N GLY A 317 4.57 -25.83 4.78
CA GLY A 317 5.38 -26.38 5.87
C GLY A 317 5.29 -25.60 7.20
N PHE A 318 4.76 -24.39 7.19
CA PHE A 318 4.66 -23.55 8.38
C PHE A 318 3.33 -23.72 9.12
N SER A 319 3.37 -23.67 10.45
CA SER A 319 2.20 -23.58 11.30
C SER A 319 1.78 -22.12 11.51
N VAL A 320 0.48 -21.87 11.63
CA VAL A 320 -0.09 -20.54 11.88
C VAL A 320 -0.60 -20.42 13.30
N SER A 321 -0.72 -19.19 13.80
CA SER A 321 -1.37 -18.89 15.07
C SER A 321 -2.86 -19.28 15.04
N PHE A 322 -3.46 -19.44 16.20
CA PHE A 322 -4.90 -19.77 16.34
C PHE A 322 -5.81 -18.78 15.59
N ASN A 323 -5.50 -17.49 15.65
CA ASN A 323 -6.25 -16.43 14.94
C ASN A 323 -5.81 -16.24 13.48
N LYS A 324 -4.93 -17.12 12.95
CA LYS A 324 -4.40 -17.08 11.58
C LYS A 324 -3.86 -15.71 11.17
N ASN A 325 -3.25 -14.99 12.10
CA ASN A 325 -2.67 -13.67 11.90
C ASN A 325 -1.15 -13.62 12.14
N ASP A 326 -0.51 -14.77 12.37
CA ASP A 326 0.95 -14.89 12.53
C ASP A 326 1.43 -16.30 12.16
N ILE A 327 2.71 -16.40 11.77
CA ILE A 327 3.44 -17.66 11.56
C ILE A 327 4.14 -18.02 12.87
N GLN A 328 3.95 -19.25 13.36
CA GLN A 328 4.50 -19.67 14.66
C GLN A 328 6.00 -19.94 14.59
N ASP A 329 6.47 -20.55 13.49
CA ASP A 329 7.87 -20.95 13.31
C ASP A 329 8.70 -19.81 12.70
N LYS A 330 8.99 -18.78 13.51
CA LYS A 330 9.67 -17.56 13.05
C LYS A 330 11.15 -17.80 12.70
N GLU A 331 11.83 -18.71 13.41
CA GLU A 331 13.24 -19.00 13.15
C GLU A 331 13.43 -19.63 11.76
N ASN A 332 12.63 -20.63 11.43
CA ASN A 332 12.70 -21.25 10.11
C ASN A 332 12.20 -20.30 9.00
N LEU A 333 11.27 -19.40 9.30
CA LEU A 333 10.86 -18.36 8.38
C LEU A 333 12.01 -17.39 8.07
N GLU A 334 12.76 -16.95 9.09
CA GLU A 334 13.95 -16.11 8.89
C GLU A 334 15.03 -16.82 8.09
N MET A 335 15.32 -18.10 8.38
CA MET A 335 16.26 -18.91 7.62
C MET A 335 15.83 -19.07 6.14
N LEU A 336 14.55 -19.32 5.89
CA LEU A 336 14.00 -19.34 4.54
C LEU A 336 14.23 -18.02 3.81
N MET A 337 14.02 -16.88 4.48
CA MET A 337 14.21 -15.54 3.90
C MET A 337 15.68 -15.20 3.66
N GLU A 338 16.58 -15.70 4.51
CA GLU A 338 18.03 -15.57 4.29
C GLU A 338 18.49 -16.34 3.06
N ALA A 339 18.04 -17.59 2.90
CA ALA A 339 18.34 -18.40 1.74
C ALA A 339 17.71 -17.82 0.46
N LEU A 340 16.46 -17.34 0.53
CA LEU A 340 15.77 -16.67 -0.57
C LEU A 340 16.49 -15.39 -1.02
N ARG A 341 17.14 -14.64 -0.11
CA ARG A 341 17.93 -13.45 -0.46
C ARG A 341 18.99 -13.77 -1.53
N ASP A 342 19.66 -14.92 -1.41
CA ASP A 342 20.73 -15.28 -2.34
C ASP A 342 20.17 -15.59 -3.73
N GLU A 343 18.99 -16.19 -3.80
CA GLU A 343 18.23 -16.35 -5.05
C GLU A 343 17.85 -14.99 -5.69
N LEU A 344 17.55 -13.96 -4.89
CA LEU A 344 17.20 -12.62 -5.37
C LEU A 344 18.41 -11.82 -5.88
N ARG A 345 19.64 -12.29 -5.65
CA ARG A 345 20.92 -11.68 -6.09
C ARG A 345 21.49 -12.35 -7.34
N ASP A 346 20.64 -12.88 -8.17
CA ASP A 346 21.03 -13.44 -9.46
C ASP A 346 21.83 -12.40 -10.29
N PRO A 347 23.05 -12.70 -10.74
CA PRO A 347 23.91 -11.77 -11.49
C PRO A 347 23.23 -11.14 -12.72
N ASP A 348 22.36 -11.90 -13.39
CA ASP A 348 21.65 -11.45 -14.60
C ASP A 348 20.34 -10.71 -14.27
N PHE A 349 19.80 -10.92 -13.06
CA PHE A 349 18.54 -10.32 -12.60
C PHE A 349 18.57 -9.96 -11.11
N ASP A 350 19.55 -9.16 -10.69
CA ASP A 350 19.69 -8.72 -9.30
C ASP A 350 18.61 -7.69 -8.95
N ILE A 351 17.49 -8.18 -8.44
CA ILE A 351 16.33 -7.35 -8.06
C ILE A 351 16.64 -6.46 -6.86
N LEU A 352 17.51 -6.90 -5.94
CA LEU A 352 17.88 -6.12 -4.76
C LEU A 352 18.77 -4.94 -5.14
N ALA A 353 19.77 -5.17 -6.00
CA ALA A 353 20.64 -4.09 -6.49
C ALA A 353 19.87 -3.11 -7.37
N GLN A 354 18.93 -3.58 -8.18
CA GLN A 354 18.04 -2.69 -8.94
C GLN A 354 17.20 -1.81 -8.02
N ALA A 355 16.61 -2.35 -6.97
CA ALA A 355 15.83 -1.59 -6.01
C ALA A 355 16.67 -0.52 -5.29
N ASP A 356 17.93 -0.85 -4.96
CA ASP A 356 18.85 0.08 -4.30
C ASP A 356 19.30 1.22 -5.21
N ASN A 357 19.60 0.95 -6.46
CA ASN A 357 20.36 1.86 -7.32
C ASN A 357 19.54 2.51 -8.44
N TYR A 358 18.45 1.90 -8.90
CA TYR A 358 17.61 2.49 -9.93
C TYR A 358 16.97 3.80 -9.44
N ARG A 359 17.08 4.83 -10.24
CA ARG A 359 16.39 6.10 -10.02
C ARG A 359 15.56 6.43 -11.25
N THR A 360 14.28 6.65 -11.02
CA THR A 360 13.43 7.27 -12.05
C THR A 360 13.93 8.69 -12.28
N ASP A 361 13.97 9.10 -13.52
CA ASP A 361 14.17 10.51 -13.81
C ASP A 361 12.97 11.31 -13.30
N ASN A 362 13.10 11.81 -12.07
CA ASN A 362 12.08 12.63 -11.43
C ASN A 362 12.25 14.13 -11.75
N THR A 363 13.12 14.47 -12.69
CA THR A 363 13.48 15.87 -12.97
C THR A 363 12.23 16.70 -13.26
N ALA A 364 11.35 16.23 -14.16
CA ALA A 364 10.12 16.96 -14.49
C ALA A 364 9.18 17.13 -13.27
N ARG A 365 9.08 16.12 -12.40
CA ARG A 365 8.26 16.19 -11.16
C ARG A 365 8.86 17.15 -10.13
N LEU A 366 10.18 17.11 -9.96
CA LEU A 366 10.90 18.01 -9.04
C LEU A 366 10.82 19.45 -9.54
N VAL A 367 11.00 19.67 -10.83
CA VAL A 367 10.82 20.98 -11.48
C VAL A 367 9.40 21.49 -11.28
N LYS A 368 8.37 20.65 -11.52
CA LYS A 368 6.97 21.02 -11.28
C LYS A 368 6.73 21.44 -9.81
N LYS A 369 7.34 20.72 -8.84
CA LYS A 369 7.23 21.05 -7.41
C LYS A 369 7.91 22.38 -7.09
N ILE A 370 9.08 22.66 -7.69
CA ILE A 370 9.81 23.92 -7.52
C ILE A 370 8.96 25.08 -8.07
N VAL A 371 8.43 24.93 -9.29
CA VAL A 371 7.57 25.93 -9.93
C VAL A 371 6.33 26.21 -9.07
N SER A 372 5.61 25.17 -8.63
CA SER A 372 4.42 25.36 -7.76
C SER A 372 4.75 26.13 -6.50
N ARG A 373 5.87 25.79 -5.81
CA ARG A 373 6.29 26.47 -4.59
C ARG A 373 6.65 27.94 -4.84
N HIS A 374 7.30 28.23 -5.95
CA HIS A 374 7.61 29.61 -6.35
C HIS A 374 6.33 30.40 -6.64
N ASP A 375 5.39 29.82 -7.38
CA ASP A 375 4.17 30.50 -7.78
C ASP A 375 3.16 30.70 -6.63
N GLU A 376 3.18 29.82 -5.62
CA GLU A 376 2.38 29.91 -4.39
C GLU A 376 2.97 30.88 -3.36
N ALA A 377 4.25 31.30 -3.52
CA ALA A 377 4.89 32.21 -2.59
C ALA A 377 4.19 33.59 -2.57
N PRO A 378 4.00 34.21 -1.37
CA PRO A 378 3.31 35.48 -1.25
C PRO A 378 3.95 36.57 -2.09
N LYS A 379 3.17 37.36 -2.82
CA LYS A 379 3.62 38.46 -3.67
C LYS A 379 4.46 39.52 -2.92
N THR A 380 4.25 39.64 -1.61
CA THR A 380 5.01 40.53 -0.73
C THR A 380 6.53 40.24 -0.66
N LYS A 381 6.96 39.03 -1.06
CA LYS A 381 8.36 38.64 -1.13
C LYS A 381 9.03 39.01 -2.46
N ARG A 382 8.28 39.50 -3.45
CA ARG A 382 8.76 39.81 -4.80
C ARG A 382 8.93 41.29 -4.99
N VAL A 383 9.78 41.88 -4.17
CA VAL A 383 10.13 43.29 -4.31
C VAL A 383 11.19 43.39 -5.42
N PRO A 384 11.04 44.34 -6.39
CA PRO A 384 12.05 44.58 -7.40
C PRO A 384 13.41 44.88 -6.75
N VAL A 385 14.47 44.25 -7.27
CA VAL A 385 15.84 44.54 -6.85
C VAL A 385 16.34 45.69 -7.72
N SER A 386 16.61 46.84 -7.11
CA SER A 386 17.17 48.00 -7.81
C SER A 386 18.67 47.83 -8.01
N ILE A 387 19.10 47.98 -9.25
CA ILE A 387 20.47 47.76 -9.70
C ILE A 387 20.96 49.02 -10.41
N ASP A 388 22.01 49.66 -9.82
CA ASP A 388 22.70 50.78 -10.42
C ASP A 388 24.04 50.32 -11.01
N THR A 389 24.22 50.50 -12.31
CA THR A 389 25.44 50.08 -13.04
C THR A 389 26.53 51.13 -13.11
N LYS A 390 26.23 52.39 -12.77
CA LYS A 390 27.19 53.50 -12.89
C LYS A 390 28.52 53.29 -12.15
N PRO A 391 28.57 52.73 -10.93
CA PRO A 391 29.85 52.55 -10.22
C PRO A 391 30.80 51.57 -10.90
N ILE A 392 30.28 50.70 -11.80
CA ILE A 392 31.07 49.66 -12.47
C ILE A 392 31.52 50.12 -13.86
N GLU A 393 30.68 50.89 -14.56
CA GLU A 393 31.00 51.47 -15.88
C GLU A 393 32.28 52.33 -15.84
N GLU A 394 32.56 52.99 -14.71
CA GLU A 394 33.76 53.84 -14.54
C GLU A 394 35.08 53.05 -14.39
N LYS A 395 35.00 51.73 -14.10
CA LYS A 395 36.18 50.90 -13.78
C LYS A 395 36.74 50.08 -14.93
N VAL A 396 36.01 49.91 -16.05
CA VAL A 396 36.37 48.93 -17.08
C VAL A 396 36.68 49.60 -18.43
N LYS A 397 37.93 49.55 -18.89
CA LYS A 397 38.36 49.89 -20.26
C LYS A 397 38.31 48.61 -21.15
N ILE A 398 37.75 48.77 -22.34
CA ILE A 398 37.24 47.79 -23.29
C ILE A 398 38.33 46.95 -23.99
N SER A 399 38.04 45.64 -24.22
CA SER A 399 38.57 44.87 -25.36
C SER A 399 37.42 44.21 -26.12
N GLU A 400 37.36 44.45 -27.43
CA GLU A 400 36.31 43.92 -28.33
C GLU A 400 36.51 42.43 -28.61
N ARG A 401 35.48 41.59 -28.37
CA ARG A 401 35.32 40.25 -28.96
C ARG A 401 33.88 40.07 -29.45
N GLN A 402 33.72 39.46 -30.63
CA GLN A 402 32.43 39.15 -31.22
C GLN A 402 31.63 38.24 -30.29
N HIS A 403 30.37 38.54 -30.12
CA HIS A 403 29.47 37.86 -29.22
C HIS A 403 28.46 37.01 -29.98
N ILE A 404 28.33 35.74 -29.62
CA ILE A 404 27.30 34.86 -30.14
C ILE A 404 26.09 34.99 -29.22
N ILE A 405 25.00 35.55 -29.70
CA ILE A 405 23.70 35.52 -29.02
C ILE A 405 23.18 34.08 -29.11
N PRO A 406 22.88 33.42 -27.99
CA PRO A 406 22.29 32.08 -28.03
C PRO A 406 20.95 32.12 -28.76
N GLU A 407 20.71 31.13 -29.64
CA GLU A 407 19.41 30.98 -30.30
C GLU A 407 18.31 30.71 -29.26
N PRO A 408 17.05 31.14 -29.52
CA PRO A 408 15.93 30.85 -28.64
C PRO A 408 15.74 29.32 -28.49
N VAL A 409 15.51 28.86 -27.27
CA VAL A 409 15.25 27.44 -27.00
C VAL A 409 13.92 27.04 -27.65
N PRO A 410 13.87 25.97 -28.46
CA PRO A 410 12.64 25.47 -29.04
C PRO A 410 11.59 25.15 -27.97
N ALA A 411 10.32 25.48 -28.21
CA ALA A 411 9.25 25.28 -27.25
C ALA A 411 9.07 23.82 -26.81
N GLU A 412 9.41 22.86 -27.66
CA GLU A 412 9.39 21.43 -27.39
C GLU A 412 10.40 20.98 -26.34
N ASN A 413 11.48 21.74 -26.15
CA ASN A 413 12.51 21.45 -25.16
C ASN A 413 12.20 22.06 -23.77
N VAL A 414 11.13 22.84 -23.64
CA VAL A 414 10.77 23.47 -22.35
C VAL A 414 9.97 22.48 -21.52
N ILE A 415 10.56 21.99 -20.42
CA ILE A 415 9.88 21.08 -19.46
C ILE A 415 8.85 21.83 -18.63
N ASN A 416 9.22 23.03 -18.12
CA ASN A 416 8.37 23.89 -17.29
C ASN A 416 8.97 25.30 -17.18
N GLU A 417 8.18 26.25 -16.70
CA GLU A 417 8.62 27.62 -16.44
C GLU A 417 7.93 28.23 -15.22
N PHE A 418 8.54 29.26 -14.62
CA PHE A 418 7.88 30.05 -13.59
C PHE A 418 6.77 30.92 -14.22
N LYS A 419 5.52 30.72 -13.79
CA LYS A 419 4.37 31.49 -14.30
C LYS A 419 4.36 32.92 -13.81
N GLN A 420 5.02 33.21 -12.69
CA GLN A 420 5.13 34.54 -12.13
C GLN A 420 6.56 34.99 -12.23
N PRO A 421 6.85 36.07 -13.02
CA PRO A 421 8.20 36.57 -13.17
C PRO A 421 8.67 37.31 -11.90
N ASP A 422 9.97 37.25 -11.65
CA ASP A 422 10.63 38.19 -10.75
C ASP A 422 10.94 39.49 -11.52
N PHE A 423 11.09 40.58 -10.81
CA PHE A 423 11.35 41.88 -11.42
C PHE A 423 12.68 42.43 -10.94
N TYR A 424 13.43 42.99 -11.87
CA TYR A 424 14.69 43.65 -11.64
C TYR A 424 14.64 45.06 -12.23
N GLU A 425 15.04 46.07 -11.44
CA GLU A 425 15.21 47.43 -11.93
C GLU A 425 16.69 47.65 -12.27
N ILE A 426 16.99 47.82 -13.57
CA ILE A 426 18.36 48.02 -14.08
C ILE A 426 18.39 49.39 -14.72
N ASN A 427 19.19 50.29 -14.16
CA ASN A 427 19.34 51.68 -14.64
C ASN A 427 18.00 52.44 -14.75
N GLY A 428 17.09 52.23 -13.79
CA GLY A 428 15.77 52.86 -13.77
C GLY A 428 14.73 52.25 -14.70
N LYS A 429 15.05 51.12 -15.39
CA LYS A 429 14.13 50.38 -16.25
C LYS A 429 13.79 49.03 -15.64
N MET A 430 12.51 48.70 -15.62
CA MET A 430 12.01 47.43 -15.08
C MET A 430 12.17 46.32 -16.11
N HIS A 431 12.74 45.19 -15.67
CA HIS A 431 12.92 43.98 -16.47
C HIS A 431 12.23 42.80 -15.79
N ARG A 432 11.58 41.94 -16.59
CA ARG A 432 10.99 40.69 -16.14
C ARG A 432 12.00 39.56 -16.21
N MET A 433 12.18 38.77 -15.15
CA MET A 433 12.97 37.55 -15.18
C MET A 433 12.04 36.36 -15.42
N ILE A 434 12.19 35.68 -16.53
CA ILE A 434 11.49 34.43 -16.88
C ILE A 434 12.48 33.29 -16.70
N VAL A 435 12.16 32.31 -15.84
CA VAL A 435 13.00 31.13 -15.63
C VAL A 435 12.34 29.94 -16.33
N LYS A 436 13.05 29.36 -17.29
CA LYS A 436 12.61 28.15 -18.02
C LYS A 436 13.52 26.98 -17.65
N PHE A 437 12.92 25.84 -17.38
CA PHE A 437 13.61 24.57 -17.18
C PHE A 437 13.52 23.78 -18.47
N ILE A 438 14.66 23.44 -19.05
CA ILE A 438 14.74 22.88 -20.40
C ILE A 438 15.45 21.52 -20.39
N ASP A 439 15.25 20.75 -21.45
CA ASP A 439 15.93 19.49 -21.76
C ASP A 439 16.66 19.62 -23.09
N GLU A 440 17.97 19.85 -23.04
CA GLU A 440 18.85 19.91 -24.20
C GLU A 440 19.94 18.83 -24.14
N GLY A 441 19.71 17.76 -23.34
CA GLY A 441 20.67 16.68 -23.18
C GLY A 441 21.76 16.97 -22.16
N SER A 442 22.68 16.03 -21.96
CA SER A 442 23.67 16.06 -20.89
C SER A 442 24.88 16.94 -21.17
N ASP A 443 25.22 17.14 -22.43
CA ASP A 443 26.51 17.72 -22.86
C ASP A 443 26.39 19.16 -23.34
N LEU A 444 25.18 19.70 -23.45
CA LEU A 444 24.93 21.07 -23.87
C LEU A 444 24.97 22.04 -22.71
N CYS A 445 24.97 23.32 -23.01
CA CYS A 445 25.11 24.40 -22.02
C CYS A 445 24.09 24.26 -20.88
N TRP A 446 24.57 24.29 -19.63
CA TRP A 446 23.72 24.12 -18.44
C TRP A 446 22.94 25.39 -18.07
N LEU A 447 23.39 26.56 -18.52
CA LEU A 447 22.74 27.85 -18.34
C LEU A 447 22.80 28.64 -19.62
N GLY A 448 21.66 28.93 -20.23
CA GLY A 448 21.50 29.87 -21.32
C GLY A 448 20.70 31.08 -20.88
N TYR A 449 20.78 32.17 -21.63
CA TYR A 449 19.80 33.23 -21.52
C TYR A 449 19.52 33.82 -22.90
N SER A 450 18.35 34.39 -23.06
CA SER A 450 17.97 35.13 -24.25
C SER A 450 17.25 36.42 -23.86
N SER A 451 17.25 37.39 -24.77
CA SER A 451 16.59 38.67 -24.55
C SER A 451 15.65 39.04 -25.69
N ASP A 452 15.02 38.04 -26.32
CA ASP A 452 14.19 38.21 -27.51
C ASP A 452 12.91 39.01 -27.23
N GLU A 453 12.46 39.09 -25.99
CA GLU A 453 11.35 39.94 -25.59
C GLU A 453 11.90 41.27 -25.02
N PRO A 454 11.38 42.42 -25.48
CA PRO A 454 11.74 43.69 -24.89
C PRO A 454 11.48 43.67 -23.39
N ASP A 455 12.49 44.10 -22.61
CA ASP A 455 12.40 44.18 -21.16
C ASP A 455 12.25 42.83 -20.41
N ALA A 456 12.58 41.71 -21.06
CA ALA A 456 12.64 40.38 -20.43
C ALA A 456 14.07 39.84 -20.40
N ILE A 457 14.40 39.20 -19.27
CA ILE A 457 15.61 38.40 -19.09
C ILE A 457 15.13 36.93 -18.98
N VAL A 458 15.41 36.14 -20.01
CA VAL A 458 15.04 34.73 -20.01
C VAL A 458 16.21 33.89 -19.53
N CYS A 459 16.03 33.20 -18.41
CA CYS A 459 17.03 32.31 -17.81
C CYS A 459 16.66 30.85 -18.12
N ASN A 460 17.38 30.21 -19.04
CA ASN A 460 17.18 28.82 -19.43
C ASN A 460 18.09 27.91 -18.58
N ILE A 461 17.54 27.02 -17.81
CA ILE A 461 18.25 26.06 -16.95
C ILE A 461 18.11 24.67 -17.55
N ASN A 462 19.16 24.12 -18.14
CA ASN A 462 19.18 22.77 -18.66
C ASN A 462 19.32 21.75 -17.52
N VAL A 463 18.19 21.21 -17.07
CA VAL A 463 18.13 20.29 -15.93
C VAL A 463 18.64 18.88 -16.24
N LYS A 464 18.89 18.58 -17.51
CA LYS A 464 19.50 17.30 -17.96
C LYS A 464 21.02 17.36 -18.01
N HIS A 465 21.60 18.56 -17.89
CA HIS A 465 23.05 18.71 -17.90
C HIS A 465 23.73 17.84 -16.83
N VAL A 466 24.90 17.29 -17.16
CA VAL A 466 25.68 16.38 -16.29
C VAL A 466 25.85 16.92 -14.86
N PHE A 467 25.95 18.23 -14.70
CA PHE A 467 26.02 18.88 -13.40
C PHE A 467 24.87 18.52 -12.45
N PHE A 468 23.65 18.35 -12.98
CA PHE A 468 22.47 18.04 -12.16
C PHE A 468 22.21 16.55 -11.96
N GLN A 469 22.93 15.66 -12.64
CA GLN A 469 22.72 14.20 -12.56
C GLN A 469 22.83 13.66 -11.12
N GLY A 470 23.70 14.25 -10.30
CA GLY A 470 23.87 13.89 -8.89
C GLY A 470 22.80 14.43 -7.95
N PHE A 471 22.06 15.46 -8.35
CA PHE A 471 21.12 16.21 -7.49
C PHE A 471 19.66 16.05 -7.91
N GLY A 472 19.41 15.54 -9.08
CA GLY A 472 18.07 15.30 -9.65
C GLY A 472 17.33 16.54 -10.15
N ALA A 473 17.53 17.72 -9.53
CA ALA A 473 17.05 19.03 -9.97
C ALA A 473 17.76 20.15 -9.19
N PRO A 474 17.82 21.39 -9.73
CA PRO A 474 18.39 22.52 -9.01
C PRO A 474 17.59 22.83 -7.73
N THR A 475 18.30 23.15 -6.65
CA THR A 475 17.71 23.62 -5.39
C THR A 475 17.47 25.14 -5.45
N ASP A 476 16.65 25.68 -4.53
CA ASP A 476 16.35 27.11 -4.49
C ASP A 476 17.62 28.01 -4.44
N PRO A 477 18.66 27.72 -3.62
CA PRO A 477 19.91 28.48 -3.65
C PRO A 477 20.61 28.42 -5.00
N VAL A 478 20.61 27.28 -5.68
CA VAL A 478 21.22 27.15 -7.00
C VAL A 478 20.42 27.94 -8.04
N ILE A 479 19.10 27.91 -7.99
CA ILE A 479 18.25 28.73 -8.88
C ILE A 479 18.50 30.22 -8.66
N ALA A 480 18.61 30.68 -7.41
CA ALA A 480 18.93 32.06 -7.07
C ALA A 480 20.30 32.49 -7.64
N LEU A 481 21.30 31.61 -7.51
CA LEU A 481 22.64 31.82 -8.09
C LEU A 481 22.57 31.96 -9.62
N LEU A 482 21.85 31.06 -10.31
CA LEU A 482 21.71 31.06 -11.77
C LEU A 482 20.96 32.28 -12.28
N LYS A 483 19.89 32.71 -11.60
CA LYS A 483 19.20 33.97 -11.90
C LYS A 483 20.13 35.17 -11.77
N THR A 484 20.94 35.21 -10.71
CA THR A 484 21.91 36.28 -10.49
C THR A 484 22.96 36.32 -11.58
N LEU A 485 23.45 35.17 -12.04
CA LEU A 485 24.36 35.07 -13.19
C LEU A 485 23.72 35.58 -14.49
N ALA A 486 22.45 35.20 -14.76
CA ALA A 486 21.74 35.68 -15.93
C ALA A 486 21.57 37.21 -15.93
N VAL A 487 21.22 37.81 -14.78
CA VAL A 487 21.14 39.26 -14.63
C VAL A 487 22.50 39.91 -14.83
N ALA A 488 23.56 39.37 -14.21
CA ALA A 488 24.91 39.90 -14.36
C ALA A 488 25.36 39.90 -15.82
N ARG A 489 25.08 38.82 -16.54
CA ARG A 489 25.40 38.73 -17.97
C ARG A 489 24.59 39.72 -18.81
N TYR A 490 23.27 39.79 -18.60
CA TYR A 490 22.39 40.73 -19.29
C TYR A 490 22.87 42.18 -19.07
N THR A 491 23.19 42.56 -17.83
CA THR A 491 23.65 43.87 -17.48
C THR A 491 25.01 44.22 -18.15
N THR A 492 25.92 43.22 -18.18
CA THR A 492 27.22 43.37 -18.86
C THR A 492 27.05 43.70 -20.34
N GLU A 493 26.09 43.06 -20.99
CA GLU A 493 25.77 43.34 -22.38
C GLU A 493 25.04 44.67 -22.57
N ALA A 494 24.10 45.00 -21.70
CA ALA A 494 23.31 46.24 -21.76
C ALA A 494 24.20 47.49 -21.60
N VAL A 495 25.30 47.41 -20.84
CA VAL A 495 26.27 48.51 -20.71
C VAL A 495 27.39 48.46 -21.75
N ASN A 496 27.25 47.59 -22.76
CA ASN A 496 28.22 47.41 -23.85
C ASN A 496 29.64 47.04 -23.39
N ASN A 497 29.74 46.44 -22.20
CA ASN A 497 31.00 46.02 -21.59
C ASN A 497 31.05 44.51 -21.47
N LYS A 498 31.74 43.86 -22.40
CA LYS A 498 31.74 42.41 -22.59
C LYS A 498 32.90 41.68 -21.93
N THR A 499 33.50 42.22 -20.89
CA THR A 499 34.62 41.56 -20.19
C THR A 499 34.09 40.59 -19.11
N ALA A 500 34.79 39.46 -18.95
CA ALA A 500 34.47 38.49 -17.87
C ALA A 500 34.61 39.15 -16.48
N MET A 501 35.50 40.12 -16.33
CA MET A 501 35.68 40.84 -15.07
C MET A 501 34.45 41.69 -14.73
N ALA A 502 33.86 42.41 -15.69
CA ALA A 502 32.64 43.19 -15.49
C ALA A 502 31.46 42.28 -15.11
N MET A 503 31.31 41.13 -15.76
CA MET A 503 30.30 40.16 -15.39
C MET A 503 30.46 39.67 -13.94
N MET A 504 31.67 39.39 -13.50
CA MET A 504 31.94 38.96 -12.13
C MET A 504 31.69 40.08 -11.12
N ASP A 505 32.01 41.33 -11.44
CA ASP A 505 31.72 42.46 -10.58
C ASP A 505 30.20 42.67 -10.41
N PHE A 506 29.42 42.58 -11.48
CA PHE A 506 27.98 42.65 -11.43
C PHE A 506 27.40 41.47 -10.64
N PHE A 507 27.90 40.24 -10.88
CA PHE A 507 27.49 39.07 -10.13
C PHE A 507 27.71 39.26 -8.63
N ASN A 508 28.89 39.73 -8.22
CA ASN A 508 29.22 39.94 -6.81
C ASN A 508 28.33 41.02 -6.14
N GLU A 509 27.97 42.09 -6.87
CA GLU A 509 27.04 43.08 -6.36
C GLU A 509 25.61 42.56 -6.22
N TYR A 510 25.15 41.74 -7.17
CA TYR A 510 23.77 41.24 -7.17
C TYR A 510 23.56 40.14 -6.16
N ILE A 511 24.52 39.21 -5.99
CA ILE A 511 24.38 38.13 -5.02
C ILE A 511 24.23 38.64 -3.59
N LYS A 512 24.86 39.79 -3.25
CA LYS A 512 24.69 40.46 -1.95
C LYS A 512 23.25 40.91 -1.70
N LYS A 513 22.50 41.23 -2.77
CA LYS A 513 21.12 41.73 -2.70
C LYS A 513 20.09 40.59 -2.84
N THR A 514 20.53 39.41 -3.27
CA THR A 514 19.66 38.23 -3.44
C THR A 514 19.39 37.62 -2.07
N LYS A 515 18.10 37.62 -1.64
CA LYS A 515 17.65 36.92 -0.46
C LYS A 515 17.23 35.51 -0.89
N VAL A 516 17.85 34.46 -0.34
CA VAL A 516 17.54 33.05 -0.56
C VAL A 516 16.40 32.63 0.32
#